data_da5cc008a4617574a0a1b94f0caa8c79
#
_entry.id   da5cc008a4617574a0a1b94f0caa8c79
#
_cell.length_a   1.000
_cell.length_b   1.000
_cell.length_c   1.000
_cell.angle_alpha   90.00
_cell.angle_beta   90.00
_cell.angle_gamma   90.00
#
_symmetry.space_group_name_H-M   'P 1'
#
loop_
_entity.id
_entity.type
_entity.pdbx_description
1 polymer ?
#
loop_
_entity_poly.entity_id
_entity_poly.type
_entity_poly.pdbx_seq_one_letter_code
_entity_poly.pdbx_strand_id
1 'polypeptide(L)'
;MIRLVIIGLVLVAIVLGALWLNDVPWRVVLERENQPDYAFSMTGAAAIMALLGAVIALLWSLFIGALRLPGRFSRMRKRSRTRKGNDALASGLLAVEGGNLKDAKKLSQKALSDAEDERLALLLDARTAEQEADWTRAERAYAELARKPGAHLAGLKGLTGAAVKRGDYSMAIERAKEALTMKGETGDWPFKSLFEIYVARFEWADARKVLNTGESKGHIDAAAARRRRGVLLVAEAHDIMSADPEGAERLLGDALRLTPGLPAAAFHLARLQLAREETKAASSTLETAWRARPHPALAIIAERVDEASGKPAARKTMHLLANANKTHRETALLKADLAITDGDWDGAEKALAPLLQGTQPTSRVCRLMEMIHRARDEDEAARDWGQKAANAPREPEWSDIETDGSAFDYAKEDWARLVYVYGDGAQLIHPRHETYRAELDVVRNRALAAPTAQDLEPKKPQIASKKTAVDEPTATPPPVDYVKDR
;
A
#
# COMPACT_ATOMS: atom_id res chain seq x y z
N MET A 1 8.52 -29.34 59.30
CA MET A 1 8.84 -30.51 60.12
C MET A 1 9.93 -30.19 61.11
N ILE A 2 11.18 -29.86 60.72
CA ILE A 2 12.32 -29.55 61.64
C ILE A 2 12.00 -28.47 62.71
N ARG A 3 11.27 -27.40 62.37
CA ARG A 3 10.92 -26.32 63.31
C ARG A 3 9.90 -26.78 64.36
N LEU A 4 9.00 -27.69 64.04
CA LEU A 4 8.04 -28.25 65.01
C LEU A 4 8.74 -29.20 65.98
N VAL A 5 9.74 -29.96 65.52
CA VAL A 5 10.56 -30.82 66.36
C VAL A 5 11.41 -30.02 67.33
N ILE A 6 12.02 -28.92 66.83
CA ILE A 6 12.80 -27.98 67.70
C ILE A 6 11.91 -27.34 68.76
N ILE A 7 10.70 -26.90 68.39
CA ILE A 7 9.74 -26.31 69.34
C ILE A 7 9.30 -27.37 70.38
N GLY A 8 9.08 -28.61 69.95
CA GLY A 8 8.72 -29.72 70.85
C GLY A 8 9.87 -30.02 71.85
N LEU A 9 11.12 -30.08 71.39
CA LEU A 9 12.29 -30.32 72.24
C LEU A 9 12.53 -29.16 73.24
N VAL A 10 12.32 -27.89 72.82
CA VAL A 10 12.42 -26.76 73.72
C VAL A 10 11.33 -26.77 74.76
N LEU A 11 10.10 -27.15 74.44
CA LEU A 11 9.01 -27.31 75.39
C LEU A 11 9.29 -28.40 76.42
N VAL A 12 9.80 -29.56 75.99
CA VAL A 12 10.18 -30.66 76.87
C VAL A 12 11.31 -30.20 77.81
N ALA A 13 12.34 -29.53 77.32
CA ALA A 13 13.43 -28.98 78.16
C ALA A 13 12.92 -27.94 79.18
N ILE A 14 11.96 -27.11 78.80
CA ILE A 14 11.35 -26.13 79.75
C ILE A 14 10.55 -26.84 80.83
N VAL A 15 9.78 -27.87 80.52
CA VAL A 15 9.03 -28.64 81.49
C VAL A 15 9.92 -29.40 82.45
N LEU A 16 11.00 -30.08 81.94
CA LEU A 16 11.97 -30.77 82.79
C LEU A 16 12.73 -29.78 83.66
N GLY A 17 13.12 -28.64 83.13
CA GLY A 17 13.76 -27.58 83.92
C GLY A 17 12.88 -26.99 85.02
N ALA A 18 11.54 -26.84 84.75
CA ALA A 18 10.56 -26.37 85.73
C ALA A 18 10.35 -27.39 86.85
N LEU A 19 10.29 -28.66 86.50
CA LEU A 19 10.18 -29.74 87.51
C LEU A 19 11.44 -29.80 88.42
N TRP A 20 12.62 -29.67 87.83
CA TRP A 20 13.92 -29.63 88.58
C TRP A 20 13.99 -28.38 89.52
N LEU A 21 13.53 -27.20 89.06
CA LEU A 21 13.50 -25.96 89.86
C LEU A 21 12.49 -26.02 91.00
N ASN A 22 11.48 -26.87 90.91
CA ASN A 22 10.46 -27.02 91.99
C ASN A 22 11.03 -27.72 93.22
N ASP A 23 12.06 -28.55 93.08
CA ASP A 23 12.70 -29.27 94.17
C ASP A 23 13.82 -28.45 94.87
N VAL A 24 14.11 -27.24 94.38
CA VAL A 24 15.12 -26.37 94.95
C VAL A 24 14.49 -25.44 96.00
N PRO A 25 14.91 -25.47 97.30
CA PRO A 25 14.31 -24.72 98.40
C PRO A 25 14.67 -23.20 98.43
N TRP A 26 15.22 -22.67 97.37
CA TRP A 26 15.69 -21.31 97.31
C TRP A 26 14.52 -20.34 96.93
N ARG A 27 14.49 -19.15 97.57
CA ARG A 27 13.52 -18.07 97.27
C ARG A 27 14.27 -16.85 96.78
N VAL A 28 13.75 -16.22 95.77
CA VAL A 28 14.29 -14.93 95.23
C VAL A 28 13.53 -13.84 95.99
N VAL A 29 14.23 -13.03 96.80
CA VAL A 29 13.67 -11.92 97.52
C VAL A 29 14.10 -10.65 96.82
N LEU A 30 13.12 -9.81 96.45
CA LEU A 30 13.37 -8.47 95.93
C LEU A 30 13.31 -7.49 97.07
N GLU A 31 14.51 -7.11 97.62
CA GLU A 31 14.61 -6.08 98.62
C GLU A 31 14.35 -4.69 98.00
N ARG A 32 13.42 -3.96 98.61
CA ARG A 32 13.13 -2.58 98.20
C ARG A 32 13.07 -1.71 99.48
N GLU A 33 13.88 -0.68 99.50
CA GLU A 33 14.00 0.21 100.59
C GLU A 33 12.60 0.85 100.95
N ASN A 34 12.10 0.65 102.20
CA ASN A 34 10.82 1.10 102.71
C ASN A 34 9.49 0.46 102.21
N GLN A 35 9.49 -0.76 101.73
CA GLN A 35 8.27 -1.51 101.40
C GLN A 35 8.41 -3.00 101.75
N PRO A 36 7.27 -3.76 101.90
CA PRO A 36 7.39 -5.18 102.20
C PRO A 36 8.06 -5.97 101.08
N ASP A 37 8.98 -6.88 101.48
CA ASP A 37 9.74 -7.73 100.58
C ASP A 37 8.79 -8.70 99.87
N TYR A 38 8.91 -8.75 98.56
CA TYR A 38 8.20 -9.73 97.79
C TYR A 38 9.09 -10.98 97.55
N ALA A 39 8.71 -12.06 98.24
CA ALA A 39 9.41 -13.35 98.11
C ALA A 39 8.68 -14.20 97.10
N PHE A 40 9.35 -14.48 96.04
CA PHE A 40 8.86 -15.41 95.00
C PHE A 40 9.56 -16.80 95.09
N SER A 41 8.78 -17.86 94.87
CA SER A 41 9.45 -19.18 94.68
C SER A 41 10.33 -19.15 93.44
N MET A 42 11.40 -19.97 93.45
CA MET A 42 12.34 -20.03 92.32
C MET A 42 11.62 -20.38 91.00
N THR A 43 10.59 -21.22 91.09
CA THR A 43 9.69 -21.52 89.94
C THR A 43 8.88 -20.32 89.47
N GLY A 44 8.38 -19.47 90.43
CA GLY A 44 7.66 -18.26 90.06
C GLY A 44 8.57 -17.21 89.37
N ALA A 45 9.79 -17.03 89.90
CA ALA A 45 10.78 -16.13 89.27
C ALA A 45 11.19 -16.62 87.88
N ALA A 46 11.41 -17.94 87.68
CA ALA A 46 11.73 -18.53 86.36
C ALA A 46 10.56 -18.39 85.39
N ALA A 47 9.30 -18.55 85.83
CA ALA A 47 8.10 -18.38 85.01
C ALA A 47 7.94 -16.90 84.52
N ILE A 48 8.20 -15.92 85.41
CA ILE A 48 8.19 -14.50 85.04
C ILE A 48 9.29 -14.19 84.00
N MET A 49 10.52 -14.70 84.22
CA MET A 49 11.61 -14.48 83.29
C MET A 49 11.34 -15.18 81.94
N ALA A 50 10.73 -16.38 81.94
CA ALA A 50 10.34 -17.08 80.70
C ALA A 50 9.22 -16.33 79.96
N LEU A 51 8.24 -15.79 80.70
CA LEU A 51 7.19 -14.94 80.10
C LEU A 51 7.73 -13.65 79.49
N LEU A 52 8.66 -13.00 80.21
CA LEU A 52 9.32 -11.80 79.74
C LEU A 52 10.17 -12.07 78.47
N GLY A 53 10.88 -13.17 78.47
CA GLY A 53 11.65 -13.65 77.31
C GLY A 53 10.77 -13.98 76.10
N ALA A 54 9.60 -14.61 76.37
CA ALA A 54 8.62 -14.91 75.30
C ALA A 54 8.01 -13.63 74.70
N VAL A 55 7.67 -12.64 75.54
CA VAL A 55 7.17 -11.34 75.08
C VAL A 55 8.24 -10.60 74.26
N ILE A 56 9.49 -10.56 74.73
CA ILE A 56 10.60 -9.95 73.97
C ILE A 56 10.80 -10.67 72.61
N ALA A 57 10.80 -11.99 72.62
CA ALA A 57 10.92 -12.79 71.39
C ALA A 57 9.75 -12.55 70.40
N LEU A 58 8.53 -12.39 70.93
CA LEU A 58 7.36 -12.06 70.14
C LEU A 58 7.46 -10.67 69.51
N LEU A 59 7.82 -9.66 70.35
CA LEU A 59 8.06 -8.30 69.87
C LEU A 59 9.17 -8.20 68.84
N TRP A 60 10.26 -8.95 69.05
CA TRP A 60 11.40 -9.06 68.10
C TRP A 60 10.96 -9.73 66.80
N SER A 61 10.18 -10.78 66.88
CA SER A 61 9.63 -11.46 65.69
C SER A 61 8.69 -10.55 64.89
N LEU A 62 7.82 -9.80 65.59
CA LEU A 62 6.96 -8.79 64.96
C LEU A 62 7.76 -7.65 64.34
N PHE A 63 8.81 -7.17 65.01
CA PHE A 63 9.69 -6.12 64.52
C PHE A 63 10.43 -6.57 63.24
N ILE A 64 11.05 -7.76 63.23
CA ILE A 64 11.68 -8.31 62.02
C ILE A 64 10.67 -8.61 60.92
N GLY A 65 9.48 -9.08 61.27
CA GLY A 65 8.35 -9.27 60.34
C GLY A 65 7.96 -7.95 59.67
N ALA A 66 7.80 -6.91 60.47
CA ALA A 66 7.44 -5.53 59.98
C ALA A 66 8.55 -4.98 59.06
N LEU A 67 9.81 -5.14 59.39
CA LEU A 67 10.93 -4.72 58.52
C LEU A 67 11.01 -5.48 57.18
N ARG A 68 10.53 -6.73 57.09
CA ARG A 68 10.52 -7.56 55.89
C ARG A 68 9.25 -7.39 55.01
N LEU A 69 8.18 -6.79 55.55
CA LEU A 69 6.94 -6.53 54.85
C LEU A 69 7.07 -5.58 53.63
N PRO A 70 7.81 -4.43 53.71
CA PRO A 70 7.89 -3.52 52.57
C PRO A 70 8.43 -4.16 51.28
N GLY A 71 9.43 -5.06 51.40
CA GLY A 71 10.00 -5.72 50.25
C GLY A 71 9.08 -6.77 49.58
N ARG A 72 8.18 -7.39 50.30
CA ARG A 72 7.18 -8.32 49.78
C ARG A 72 6.03 -7.58 49.12
N PHE A 73 5.54 -6.49 49.75
CA PHE A 73 4.51 -5.64 49.19
C PHE A 73 4.92 -4.91 47.93
N SER A 74 6.17 -4.42 47.85
CA SER A 74 6.71 -3.80 46.67
C SER A 74 6.83 -4.77 45.47
N ARG A 75 7.28 -6.00 45.73
CA ARG A 75 7.33 -7.06 44.69
C ARG A 75 5.95 -7.49 44.22
N MET A 76 4.99 -7.59 45.13
CA MET A 76 3.61 -7.96 44.81
C MET A 76 2.91 -6.83 44.01
N ARG A 77 3.12 -5.56 44.41
CA ARG A 77 2.63 -4.39 43.65
C ARG A 77 3.28 -4.34 42.25
N LYS A 78 4.59 -4.57 42.12
CA LYS A 78 5.29 -4.59 40.84
C LYS A 78 4.70 -5.69 39.94
N ARG A 79 4.56 -6.91 40.42
CA ARG A 79 3.94 -8.03 39.65
C ARG A 79 2.51 -7.74 39.23
N SER A 80 1.71 -7.13 40.11
CA SER A 80 0.32 -6.75 39.79
C SER A 80 0.28 -5.64 38.72
N ARG A 81 1.18 -4.65 38.79
CA ARG A 81 1.31 -3.60 37.75
C ARG A 81 1.70 -4.19 36.39
N THR A 82 2.76 -4.98 36.34
CA THR A 82 3.22 -5.66 35.11
C THR A 82 2.12 -6.51 34.48
N ARG A 83 1.39 -7.28 35.30
CA ARG A 83 0.25 -8.05 34.80
C ARG A 83 -0.84 -7.14 34.18
N LYS A 84 -1.22 -6.08 34.85
CA LYS A 84 -2.19 -5.10 34.35
C LYS A 84 -1.69 -4.37 33.09
N GLY A 85 -0.38 -4.12 33.01
CA GLY A 85 0.26 -3.55 31.82
C GLY A 85 0.21 -4.50 30.62
N ASN A 86 0.51 -5.78 30.83
CA ASN A 86 0.44 -6.79 29.79
C ASN A 86 -1.02 -7.07 29.35
N ASP A 87 -1.98 -7.07 30.28
CA ASP A 87 -3.40 -7.17 29.96
C ASP A 87 -3.88 -5.92 29.16
N ALA A 88 -3.37 -4.74 29.50
CA ALA A 88 -3.66 -3.51 28.77
C ALA A 88 -3.04 -3.54 27.36
N LEU A 89 -1.85 -4.10 27.21
CA LEU A 89 -1.21 -4.29 25.92
C LEU A 89 -2.04 -5.20 24.99
N ALA A 90 -2.44 -6.37 25.49
CA ALA A 90 -3.27 -7.30 24.73
C ALA A 90 -4.63 -6.71 24.35
N SER A 91 -5.32 -6.12 25.32
CA SER A 91 -6.62 -5.47 25.09
C SER A 91 -6.51 -4.23 24.20
N GLY A 92 -5.40 -3.49 24.29
CA GLY A 92 -5.11 -2.32 23.47
C GLY A 92 -4.89 -2.68 22.00
N LEU A 93 -4.15 -3.76 21.71
CA LEU A 93 -3.99 -4.26 20.35
C LEU A 93 -5.33 -4.66 19.73
N LEU A 94 -6.18 -5.36 20.48
CA LEU A 94 -7.53 -5.71 20.02
C LEU A 94 -8.41 -4.47 19.80
N ALA A 95 -8.26 -3.45 20.64
CA ALA A 95 -9.01 -2.20 20.50
C ALA A 95 -8.59 -1.41 19.24
N VAL A 96 -7.28 -1.40 18.91
CA VAL A 96 -6.76 -0.79 17.66
C VAL A 96 -7.33 -1.48 16.45
N GLU A 97 -7.24 -2.82 16.40
CA GLU A 97 -7.77 -3.62 15.29
C GLU A 97 -9.30 -3.51 15.17
N GLY A 98 -10.00 -3.39 16.29
CA GLY A 98 -11.44 -3.17 16.33
C GLY A 98 -11.89 -1.73 16.07
N GLY A 99 -10.95 -0.79 15.84
CA GLY A 99 -11.28 0.62 15.58
C GLY A 99 -11.77 1.41 16.80
N ASN A 100 -11.68 0.86 18.01
CA ASN A 100 -12.06 1.57 19.24
C ASN A 100 -10.91 2.45 19.73
N LEU A 101 -10.74 3.60 19.09
CA LEU A 101 -9.61 4.51 19.32
C LEU A 101 -9.56 5.07 20.76
N LYS A 102 -10.71 5.30 21.38
CA LYS A 102 -10.79 5.84 22.75
C LYS A 102 -10.20 4.86 23.78
N ASP A 103 -10.58 3.58 23.69
CA ASP A 103 -10.03 2.54 24.55
C ASP A 103 -8.59 2.20 24.19
N ALA A 104 -8.25 2.15 22.91
CA ALA A 104 -6.89 1.93 22.42
C ALA A 104 -5.92 2.96 23.02
N LYS A 105 -6.27 4.25 23.01
CA LYS A 105 -5.45 5.32 23.58
C LYS A 105 -5.25 5.17 25.09
N LYS A 106 -6.31 4.90 25.84
CA LYS A 106 -6.24 4.68 27.29
C LYS A 106 -5.38 3.47 27.63
N LEU A 107 -5.54 2.38 26.85
CA LEU A 107 -4.80 1.13 27.06
C LEU A 107 -3.34 1.26 26.63
N SER A 108 -3.02 2.00 25.57
CA SER A 108 -1.64 2.26 25.14
C SER A 108 -0.86 3.02 26.22
N GLN A 109 -1.46 4.10 26.78
CA GLN A 109 -0.83 4.86 27.87
C GLN A 109 -0.57 3.99 29.10
N LYS A 110 -1.50 3.10 29.44
CA LYS A 110 -1.33 2.17 30.54
C LYS A 110 -0.27 1.10 30.23
N ALA A 111 -0.21 0.59 29.01
CA ALA A 111 0.82 -0.34 28.59
C ALA A 111 2.22 0.30 28.64
N LEU A 112 2.37 1.56 28.20
CA LEU A 112 3.63 2.30 28.28
C LEU A 112 4.14 2.47 29.72
N SER A 113 3.22 2.60 30.71
CA SER A 113 3.62 2.79 32.09
C SER A 113 3.92 1.49 32.85
N ASP A 114 3.25 0.39 32.50
CA ASP A 114 3.14 -0.79 33.36
C ASP A 114 3.52 -2.12 32.65
N ALA A 115 3.60 -2.17 31.31
CA ALA A 115 3.96 -3.38 30.59
C ALA A 115 5.44 -3.77 30.76
N GLU A 116 5.73 -5.06 30.68
CA GLU A 116 7.08 -5.60 30.79
C GLU A 116 7.90 -5.37 29.52
N ASP A 117 7.27 -5.55 28.38
CA ASP A 117 7.93 -5.31 27.07
C ASP A 117 7.57 -3.90 26.56
N GLU A 118 8.50 -2.99 26.80
CA GLU A 118 8.39 -1.60 26.35
C GLU A 118 8.29 -1.48 24.82
N ARG A 119 8.89 -2.43 24.05
CA ARG A 119 8.85 -2.42 22.60
C ARG A 119 7.40 -2.62 22.09
N LEU A 120 6.70 -3.57 22.68
CA LEU A 120 5.30 -3.83 22.32
C LEU A 120 4.38 -2.70 22.77
N ALA A 121 4.66 -2.08 23.91
CA ALA A 121 3.91 -0.91 24.36
C ALA A 121 4.11 0.31 23.44
N LEU A 122 5.35 0.57 22.99
CA LEU A 122 5.66 1.59 21.99
C LEU A 122 4.99 1.30 20.63
N LEU A 123 4.99 0.03 20.21
CA LEU A 123 4.31 -0.36 18.97
C LEU A 123 2.80 -0.12 19.07
N LEU A 124 2.17 -0.47 20.19
CA LEU A 124 0.76 -0.20 20.43
C LEU A 124 0.47 1.30 20.40
N ASP A 125 1.30 2.11 21.04
CA ASP A 125 1.13 3.56 21.08
C ASP A 125 1.25 4.17 19.68
N ALA A 126 2.25 3.75 18.92
CA ALA A 126 2.45 4.17 17.55
C ALA A 126 1.26 3.81 16.64
N ARG A 127 0.77 2.56 16.74
CA ARG A 127 -0.41 2.11 15.98
C ARG A 127 -1.68 2.86 16.37
N THR A 128 -1.86 3.13 17.65
CA THR A 128 -2.98 3.94 18.13
C THR A 128 -2.92 5.36 17.56
N ALA A 129 -1.73 5.96 17.54
CA ALA A 129 -1.50 7.28 16.99
C ALA A 129 -1.73 7.32 15.46
N GLU A 130 -1.32 6.28 14.71
CA GLU A 130 -1.62 6.14 13.29
C GLU A 130 -3.13 6.13 13.01
N GLN A 131 -3.89 5.39 13.79
CA GLN A 131 -5.35 5.32 13.64
C GLN A 131 -6.05 6.64 14.03
N GLU A 132 -5.46 7.41 14.95
CA GLU A 132 -5.91 8.77 15.29
C GLU A 132 -5.45 9.82 14.27
N ALA A 133 -4.66 9.44 13.24
CA ALA A 133 -3.97 10.33 12.32
C ALA A 133 -3.02 11.35 13.02
N ASP A 134 -2.60 11.05 14.24
CA ASP A 134 -1.59 11.82 14.98
C ASP A 134 -0.17 11.35 14.57
N TRP A 135 0.21 11.78 13.37
CA TRP A 135 1.49 11.38 12.77
C TRP A 135 2.70 11.81 13.58
N THR A 136 2.60 12.92 14.32
CA THR A 136 3.69 13.41 15.18
C THR A 136 3.91 12.50 16.38
N ARG A 137 2.84 11.99 16.98
CA ARG A 137 2.93 11.01 18.07
C ARG A 137 3.39 9.65 17.55
N ALA A 138 2.87 9.21 16.40
CA ALA A 138 3.29 7.96 15.76
C ALA A 138 4.79 7.97 15.47
N GLU A 139 5.30 9.04 14.88
CA GLU A 139 6.72 9.21 14.57
C GLU A 139 7.59 9.14 15.82
N ARG A 140 7.23 9.83 16.92
CA ARG A 140 7.97 9.76 18.19
C ARG A 140 8.01 8.33 18.74
N ALA A 141 6.87 7.65 18.77
CA ALA A 141 6.79 6.29 19.28
C ALA A 141 7.60 5.31 18.42
N TYR A 142 7.54 5.43 17.08
CA TYR A 142 8.37 4.62 16.18
C TYR A 142 9.86 4.95 16.27
N ALA A 143 10.22 6.21 16.47
CA ALA A 143 11.62 6.60 16.67
C ALA A 143 12.20 6.02 17.95
N GLU A 144 11.43 5.99 19.03
CA GLU A 144 11.82 5.31 20.27
C GLU A 144 11.89 3.79 20.08
N LEU A 145 10.92 3.20 19.39
CA LEU A 145 10.92 1.79 19.06
C LEU A 145 12.16 1.39 18.26
N ALA A 146 12.55 2.22 17.27
CA ALA A 146 13.73 1.99 16.46
C ALA A 146 15.04 1.95 17.27
N ARG A 147 15.09 2.59 18.44
CA ARG A 147 16.26 2.57 19.34
C ARG A 147 16.32 1.32 20.21
N LYS A 148 15.23 0.54 20.28
CA LYS A 148 15.18 -0.64 21.16
C LYS A 148 15.80 -1.86 20.46
N PRO A 149 16.60 -2.67 21.19
CA PRO A 149 17.20 -3.88 20.64
C PRO A 149 16.12 -4.84 20.09
N GLY A 150 16.34 -5.35 18.87
CA GLY A 150 15.42 -6.27 18.20
C GLY A 150 14.13 -5.65 17.64
N ALA A 151 13.94 -4.32 17.77
CA ALA A 151 12.77 -3.63 17.23
C ALA A 151 13.12 -2.56 16.18
N HIS A 152 14.39 -2.39 15.85
CA HIS A 152 14.89 -1.35 14.95
C HIS A 152 14.17 -1.36 13.59
N LEU A 153 14.08 -2.54 12.96
CA LEU A 153 13.41 -2.69 11.66
C LEU A 153 11.91 -2.35 11.71
N ALA A 154 11.23 -2.73 12.79
CA ALA A 154 9.81 -2.38 12.98
C ALA A 154 9.61 -0.86 13.15
N GLY A 155 10.52 -0.22 13.90
CA GLY A 155 10.56 1.24 14.05
C GLY A 155 10.79 1.95 12.71
N LEU A 156 11.78 1.50 11.92
CA LEU A 156 12.05 2.07 10.59
C LEU A 156 10.84 1.93 9.65
N LYS A 157 10.16 0.77 9.67
CA LYS A 157 8.96 0.57 8.86
C LYS A 157 7.85 1.55 9.24
N GLY A 158 7.61 1.72 10.53
CA GLY A 158 6.62 2.67 11.02
C GLY A 158 6.98 4.13 10.70
N LEU A 159 8.25 4.52 10.90
CA LEU A 159 8.75 5.85 10.52
C LEU A 159 8.57 6.14 9.03
N THR A 160 8.89 5.17 8.19
CA THR A 160 8.69 5.29 6.73
C THR A 160 7.21 5.52 6.41
N GLY A 161 6.31 4.72 6.98
CA GLY A 161 4.87 4.86 6.77
C GLY A 161 4.31 6.21 7.25
N ALA A 162 4.69 6.62 8.46
CA ALA A 162 4.27 7.91 9.02
C ALA A 162 4.77 9.10 8.19
N ALA A 163 6.02 9.05 7.72
CA ALA A 163 6.61 10.08 6.86
C ALA A 163 5.88 10.19 5.51
N VAL A 164 5.55 9.05 4.87
CA VAL A 164 4.75 9.03 3.62
C VAL A 164 3.38 9.68 3.85
N LYS A 165 2.69 9.35 4.95
CA LYS A 165 1.38 9.92 5.27
C LYS A 165 1.41 11.43 5.53
N ARG A 166 2.53 11.95 6.02
CA ARG A 166 2.77 13.39 6.18
C ARG A 166 3.22 14.09 4.91
N GLY A 167 3.54 13.34 3.85
CA GLY A 167 4.15 13.89 2.63
C GLY A 167 5.65 14.19 2.76
N ASP A 168 6.30 13.74 3.84
CA ASP A 168 7.75 13.87 4.03
C ASP A 168 8.48 12.71 3.35
N TYR A 169 8.53 12.78 2.04
CA TYR A 169 9.15 11.73 1.23
C TYR A 169 10.67 11.65 1.45
N SER A 170 11.32 12.75 1.83
CA SER A 170 12.76 12.75 2.09
C SER A 170 13.11 11.88 3.28
N MET A 171 12.40 12.04 4.39
CA MET A 171 12.54 11.17 5.56
C MET A 171 12.15 9.72 5.24
N ALA A 172 11.04 9.51 4.53
CA ALA A 172 10.60 8.18 4.15
C ALA A 172 11.66 7.42 3.34
N ILE A 173 12.28 8.08 2.35
CA ILE A 173 13.37 7.54 1.54
C ILE A 173 14.58 7.22 2.40
N GLU A 174 14.99 8.11 3.31
CA GLU A 174 16.13 7.90 4.20
C GLU A 174 15.94 6.67 5.07
N ARG A 175 14.80 6.53 5.73
CA ARG A 175 14.50 5.40 6.62
C ARG A 175 14.35 4.08 5.87
N ALA A 176 13.73 4.10 4.69
CA ALA A 176 13.61 2.91 3.87
C ALA A 176 14.97 2.47 3.28
N LYS A 177 15.85 3.41 2.91
CA LYS A 177 17.24 3.11 2.48
C LYS A 177 18.05 2.51 3.62
N GLU A 178 17.95 3.06 4.83
CA GLU A 178 18.58 2.52 6.04
C GLU A 178 18.17 1.06 6.23
N ALA A 179 16.88 0.76 6.19
CA ALA A 179 16.37 -0.60 6.30
C ALA A 179 16.86 -1.52 5.16
N LEU A 180 16.90 -1.02 3.90
CA LEU A 180 17.33 -1.81 2.75
C LEU A 180 18.80 -2.22 2.82
N THR A 181 19.66 -1.41 3.48
CA THR A 181 21.09 -1.66 3.64
C THR A 181 21.44 -2.50 4.87
N MET A 182 20.49 -2.78 5.77
CA MET A 182 20.72 -3.61 6.94
C MET A 182 21.15 -5.04 6.55
N LYS A 183 22.03 -5.62 7.38
CA LYS A 183 22.40 -7.04 7.25
C LYS A 183 21.30 -7.92 7.82
N GLY A 184 20.97 -9.00 7.12
CA GLY A 184 19.94 -9.96 7.53
C GLY A 184 18.65 -9.83 6.71
N GLU A 185 17.64 -10.58 7.10
CA GLU A 185 16.33 -10.56 6.42
C GLU A 185 15.54 -9.31 6.85
N THR A 186 15.44 -8.35 5.95
CA THR A 186 14.65 -7.12 6.15
C THR A 186 13.23 -7.22 5.56
N GLY A 187 12.92 -8.35 4.90
CA GLY A 187 11.70 -8.48 4.11
C GLY A 187 11.73 -7.61 2.84
N ASP A 188 10.64 -7.58 2.13
CA ASP A 188 10.50 -6.87 0.85
C ASP A 188 9.99 -5.43 0.98
N TRP A 189 9.51 -5.04 2.17
CA TRP A 189 8.88 -3.74 2.38
C TRP A 189 9.80 -2.53 2.11
N PRO A 190 11.13 -2.55 2.42
CA PRO A 190 11.98 -1.39 2.13
C PRO A 190 12.11 -1.15 0.63
N PHE A 191 12.26 -2.24 -0.13
CA PHE A 191 12.26 -2.19 -1.58
C PHE A 191 10.93 -1.65 -2.13
N LYS A 192 9.80 -2.22 -1.69
CA LYS A 192 8.47 -1.80 -2.13
C LYS A 192 8.21 -0.33 -1.85
N SER A 193 8.45 0.11 -0.61
CA SER A 193 8.22 1.50 -0.22
C SER A 193 9.08 2.47 -1.04
N LEU A 194 10.38 2.19 -1.22
CA LEU A 194 11.26 3.04 -2.03
C LEU A 194 10.81 3.08 -3.48
N PHE A 195 10.49 1.92 -4.06
CA PHE A 195 10.05 1.83 -5.44
C PHE A 195 8.76 2.62 -5.67
N GLU A 196 7.76 2.44 -4.80
CA GLU A 196 6.50 3.17 -4.85
C GLU A 196 6.68 4.68 -4.71
N ILE A 197 7.52 5.13 -3.77
CA ILE A 197 7.81 6.56 -3.58
C ILE A 197 8.46 7.15 -4.83
N TYR A 198 9.49 6.52 -5.39
CA TYR A 198 10.18 7.04 -6.56
C TYR A 198 9.30 7.04 -7.81
N VAL A 199 8.48 6.00 -8.03
CA VAL A 199 7.51 5.97 -9.12
C VAL A 199 6.44 7.06 -8.96
N ALA A 200 5.89 7.24 -7.76
CA ALA A 200 4.90 8.28 -7.47
C ALA A 200 5.46 9.71 -7.60
N ARG A 201 6.77 9.89 -7.43
CA ARG A 201 7.46 11.17 -7.61
C ARG A 201 8.04 11.37 -9.01
N PHE A 202 7.83 10.38 -9.89
CA PHE A 202 8.37 10.40 -11.25
C PHE A 202 9.90 10.44 -11.31
N GLU A 203 10.57 9.93 -10.29
CA GLU A 203 12.03 9.83 -10.18
C GLU A 203 12.49 8.49 -10.82
N TRP A 204 12.34 8.39 -12.16
CA TRP A 204 12.48 7.13 -12.92
C TRP A 204 13.84 6.48 -12.77
N ALA A 205 14.91 7.28 -12.80
CA ALA A 205 16.27 6.78 -12.66
C ALA A 205 16.52 6.14 -11.28
N ASP A 206 16.00 6.74 -10.20
CA ASP A 206 16.14 6.21 -8.85
C ASP A 206 15.23 4.99 -8.64
N ALA A 207 14.02 4.99 -9.22
CA ALA A 207 13.17 3.81 -9.26
C ALA A 207 13.89 2.61 -9.92
N ARG A 208 14.62 2.84 -11.04
CA ARG A 208 15.44 1.78 -11.69
C ARG A 208 16.57 1.26 -10.81
N LYS A 209 17.26 2.14 -10.07
CA LYS A 209 18.35 1.73 -9.15
C LYS A 209 17.79 0.82 -8.04
N VAL A 210 16.66 1.22 -7.44
CA VAL A 210 15.99 0.43 -6.41
C VAL A 210 15.48 -0.90 -6.98
N LEU A 211 14.94 -0.88 -8.20
CA LEU A 211 14.48 -2.07 -8.89
C LEU A 211 15.61 -3.11 -9.09
N ASN A 212 16.81 -2.65 -9.48
CA ASN A 212 17.98 -3.52 -9.60
C ASN A 212 18.37 -4.16 -8.25
N THR A 213 18.29 -3.38 -7.17
CA THR A 213 18.55 -3.90 -5.83
C THR A 213 17.49 -4.92 -5.40
N GLY A 214 16.21 -4.65 -5.69
CA GLY A 214 15.11 -5.56 -5.40
C GLY A 214 15.22 -6.88 -6.15
N GLU A 215 15.58 -6.83 -7.44
CA GLU A 215 15.83 -8.03 -8.25
C GLU A 215 17.00 -8.86 -7.71
N SER A 216 18.15 -8.22 -7.40
CA SER A 216 19.32 -8.91 -6.87
C SER A 216 19.09 -9.57 -5.50
N LYS A 217 18.17 -9.02 -4.70
CA LYS A 217 17.77 -9.59 -3.40
C LYS A 217 16.59 -10.56 -3.48
N GLY A 218 16.03 -10.80 -4.67
CA GLY A 218 14.89 -11.70 -4.87
C GLY A 218 13.54 -11.15 -4.38
N HIS A 219 13.43 -9.83 -4.20
CA HIS A 219 12.18 -9.18 -3.79
C HIS A 219 11.18 -9.00 -4.94
N ILE A 220 11.61 -9.19 -6.16
CA ILE A 220 10.78 -9.13 -7.37
C ILE A 220 11.26 -10.17 -8.37
N ASP A 221 10.31 -10.75 -9.10
CA ASP A 221 10.59 -11.68 -10.21
C ASP A 221 11.35 -10.99 -11.34
N ALA A 222 12.32 -11.68 -11.93
CA ALA A 222 13.18 -11.15 -12.99
C ALA A 222 12.41 -10.70 -14.24
N ALA A 223 11.32 -11.40 -14.61
CA ALA A 223 10.50 -11.03 -15.76
C ALA A 223 9.70 -9.74 -15.47
N ALA A 224 9.13 -9.61 -14.28
CA ALA A 224 8.45 -8.40 -13.83
C ALA A 224 9.44 -7.23 -13.71
N ALA A 225 10.61 -7.46 -13.12
CA ALA A 225 11.66 -6.43 -13.01
C ALA A 225 12.10 -5.91 -14.38
N ARG A 226 12.28 -6.83 -15.35
CA ARG A 226 12.63 -6.48 -16.73
C ARG A 226 11.56 -5.60 -17.40
N ARG A 227 10.27 -5.98 -17.27
CA ARG A 227 9.16 -5.20 -17.83
C ARG A 227 9.04 -3.83 -17.17
N ARG A 228 9.08 -3.75 -15.85
CA ARG A 228 9.06 -2.47 -15.13
C ARG A 228 10.21 -1.57 -15.53
N ARG A 229 11.42 -2.13 -15.67
CA ARG A 229 12.61 -1.38 -16.14
C ARG A 229 12.42 -0.84 -17.54
N GLY A 230 11.82 -1.61 -18.45
CA GLY A 230 11.51 -1.15 -19.80
C GLY A 230 10.58 0.06 -19.79
N VAL A 231 9.51 0.03 -19.01
CA VAL A 231 8.59 1.18 -18.90
C VAL A 231 9.26 2.39 -18.27
N LEU A 232 10.05 2.21 -17.20
CA LEU A 232 10.78 3.31 -16.54
C LEU A 232 11.78 3.98 -17.49
N LEU A 233 12.44 3.22 -18.37
CA LEU A 233 13.33 3.75 -19.39
C LEU A 233 12.58 4.60 -20.43
N VAL A 234 11.39 4.15 -20.84
CA VAL A 234 10.56 4.93 -21.78
C VAL A 234 10.03 6.21 -21.12
N ALA A 235 9.57 6.13 -19.88
CA ALA A 235 9.09 7.31 -19.13
C ALA A 235 10.20 8.34 -18.94
N GLU A 236 11.41 7.90 -18.58
CA GLU A 236 12.58 8.77 -18.45
C GLU A 236 12.97 9.40 -19.80
N ALA A 237 12.99 8.60 -20.88
CA ALA A 237 13.24 9.08 -22.23
C ALA A 237 12.20 10.12 -22.65
N HIS A 238 10.93 9.90 -22.36
CA HIS A 238 9.86 10.83 -22.68
C HIS A 238 10.05 12.17 -21.97
N ASP A 239 10.46 12.18 -20.71
CA ASP A 239 10.72 13.41 -19.94
C ASP A 239 11.88 14.23 -20.50
N ILE A 240 12.93 13.58 -21.02
CA ILE A 240 14.14 14.27 -21.50
C ILE A 240 14.17 14.49 -23.01
N MET A 241 13.25 13.89 -23.77
CA MET A 241 13.28 13.82 -25.24
C MET A 241 13.43 15.18 -25.93
N SER A 242 12.83 16.22 -25.39
CA SER A 242 12.90 17.57 -25.94
C SER A 242 14.22 18.28 -25.63
N ALA A 243 14.84 17.98 -24.50
CA ALA A 243 16.06 18.61 -24.01
C ALA A 243 17.34 17.84 -24.42
N ASP A 244 17.27 16.51 -24.40
CA ASP A 244 18.37 15.59 -24.75
C ASP A 244 17.84 14.45 -25.63
N PRO A 245 17.63 14.68 -26.93
CA PRO A 245 17.15 13.65 -27.85
C PRO A 245 18.11 12.45 -27.97
N GLU A 246 19.42 12.67 -27.83
CA GLU A 246 20.41 11.58 -27.90
C GLU A 246 20.36 10.71 -26.63
N GLY A 247 20.20 11.33 -25.47
CA GLY A 247 19.98 10.60 -24.23
C GLY A 247 18.69 9.78 -24.28
N ALA A 248 17.61 10.39 -24.78
CA ALA A 248 16.34 9.71 -24.97
C ALA A 248 16.46 8.51 -25.92
N GLU A 249 17.17 8.66 -27.03
CA GLU A 249 17.40 7.56 -27.98
C GLU A 249 18.13 6.39 -27.34
N ARG A 250 19.18 6.65 -26.55
CA ARG A 250 19.88 5.61 -25.81
C ARG A 250 18.95 4.86 -24.84
N LEU A 251 18.15 5.60 -24.06
CA LEU A 251 17.20 5.00 -23.12
C LEU A 251 16.12 4.17 -23.82
N LEU A 252 15.61 4.64 -24.96
CA LEU A 252 14.61 3.91 -25.76
C LEU A 252 15.21 2.66 -26.39
N GLY A 253 16.44 2.72 -26.87
CA GLY A 253 17.18 1.57 -27.36
C GLY A 253 17.40 0.51 -26.29
N ASP A 254 17.74 0.94 -25.06
CA ASP A 254 17.86 0.05 -23.91
C ASP A 254 16.51 -0.57 -23.55
N ALA A 255 15.43 0.21 -23.53
CA ALA A 255 14.09 -0.27 -23.29
C ALA A 255 13.68 -1.33 -24.31
N LEU A 256 13.92 -1.09 -25.59
CA LEU A 256 13.58 -2.03 -26.67
C LEU A 256 14.39 -3.33 -26.59
N ARG A 257 15.67 -3.27 -26.20
CA ARG A 257 16.49 -4.46 -25.95
C ARG A 257 15.99 -5.32 -24.81
N LEU A 258 15.54 -4.66 -23.71
CA LEU A 258 15.02 -5.38 -22.54
C LEU A 258 13.61 -5.93 -22.77
N THR A 259 12.78 -5.16 -23.46
CA THR A 259 11.35 -5.42 -23.67
C THR A 259 10.95 -5.16 -25.12
N PRO A 260 11.33 -6.03 -26.08
CA PRO A 260 11.01 -5.83 -27.50
C PRO A 260 9.50 -5.68 -27.77
N GLY A 261 8.66 -6.26 -26.91
CA GLY A 261 7.20 -6.19 -26.99
C GLY A 261 6.59 -4.95 -26.31
N LEU A 262 7.37 -3.90 -25.97
CA LEU A 262 6.86 -2.61 -25.48
C LEU A 262 6.77 -1.63 -26.65
N PRO A 263 5.59 -1.43 -27.28
CA PRO A 263 5.46 -0.64 -28.51
C PRO A 263 5.85 0.82 -28.32
N ALA A 264 5.62 1.40 -27.12
CA ALA A 264 5.97 2.77 -26.82
C ALA A 264 7.47 3.06 -27.03
N ALA A 265 8.35 2.10 -26.66
CA ALA A 265 9.79 2.27 -26.86
C ALA A 265 10.13 2.38 -28.36
N ALA A 266 9.57 1.49 -29.17
CA ALA A 266 9.83 1.48 -30.63
C ALA A 266 9.18 2.69 -31.31
N PHE A 267 7.98 3.10 -30.89
CA PHE A 267 7.29 4.25 -31.45
C PHE A 267 8.09 5.54 -31.26
N HIS A 268 8.51 5.82 -30.03
CA HIS A 268 9.30 7.02 -29.76
C HIS A 268 10.70 6.97 -30.37
N LEU A 269 11.35 5.80 -30.38
CA LEU A 269 12.65 5.62 -31.02
C LEU A 269 12.57 5.86 -32.52
N ALA A 270 11.59 5.24 -33.20
CA ALA A 270 11.38 5.44 -34.63
C ALA A 270 11.05 6.91 -34.98
N ARG A 271 10.28 7.61 -34.09
CA ARG A 271 9.98 9.03 -34.24
C ARG A 271 11.24 9.90 -34.16
N LEU A 272 12.17 9.61 -33.23
CA LEU A 272 13.45 10.32 -33.14
C LEU A 272 14.34 10.03 -34.36
N GLN A 273 14.43 8.78 -34.81
CA GLN A 273 15.17 8.37 -36.00
C GLN A 273 14.60 9.04 -37.26
N LEU A 274 13.27 9.12 -37.36
CA LEU A 274 12.60 9.81 -38.46
C LEU A 274 12.91 11.32 -38.47
N ALA A 275 12.94 11.96 -37.30
CA ALA A 275 13.30 13.38 -37.17
C ALA A 275 14.75 13.68 -37.61
N ARG A 276 15.61 12.64 -37.64
CA ARG A 276 16.98 12.71 -38.16
C ARG A 276 17.11 12.19 -39.60
N GLU A 277 15.98 11.96 -40.26
CA GLU A 277 15.92 11.39 -41.61
C GLU A 277 16.52 9.98 -41.76
N GLU A 278 16.67 9.26 -40.63
CA GLU A 278 17.21 7.91 -40.54
C GLU A 278 16.13 6.86 -40.83
N THR A 279 15.49 6.95 -42.01
CA THR A 279 14.32 6.11 -42.36
C THR A 279 14.62 4.61 -42.33
N LYS A 280 15.83 4.17 -42.68
CA LYS A 280 16.22 2.76 -42.60
C LYS A 280 16.30 2.24 -41.16
N ALA A 281 16.87 3.03 -40.27
CA ALA A 281 16.94 2.68 -38.85
C ALA A 281 15.53 2.63 -38.22
N ALA A 282 14.68 3.62 -38.50
CA ALA A 282 13.30 3.65 -38.07
C ALA A 282 12.50 2.39 -38.56
N SER A 283 12.63 2.06 -39.84
CA SER A 283 11.98 0.85 -40.42
C SER A 283 12.43 -0.45 -39.71
N SER A 284 13.75 -0.60 -39.44
CA SER A 284 14.31 -1.76 -38.73
C SER A 284 13.83 -1.83 -37.25
N THR A 285 13.76 -0.69 -36.57
CA THR A 285 13.23 -0.57 -35.21
C THR A 285 11.79 -1.05 -35.18
N LEU A 286 10.95 -0.57 -36.10
CA LEU A 286 9.53 -0.93 -36.16
C LEU A 286 9.33 -2.41 -36.51
N GLU A 287 10.10 -2.97 -37.46
CA GLU A 287 10.04 -4.40 -37.80
C GLU A 287 10.38 -5.27 -36.58
N THR A 288 11.42 -4.92 -35.84
CA THR A 288 11.83 -5.66 -34.64
C THR A 288 10.72 -5.68 -33.58
N ALA A 289 10.13 -4.52 -33.30
CA ALA A 289 9.04 -4.40 -32.34
C ALA A 289 7.78 -5.13 -32.82
N TRP A 290 7.41 -4.99 -34.10
CA TRP A 290 6.25 -5.67 -34.67
C TRP A 290 6.38 -7.20 -34.62
N ARG A 291 7.57 -7.72 -34.85
CA ARG A 291 7.85 -9.16 -34.72
C ARG A 291 7.58 -9.67 -33.31
N ALA A 292 7.93 -8.87 -32.31
CA ALA A 292 7.71 -9.21 -30.90
C ALA A 292 6.25 -9.01 -30.47
N ARG A 293 5.67 -7.85 -30.80
CA ARG A 293 4.28 -7.51 -30.45
C ARG A 293 3.73 -6.44 -31.42
N PRO A 294 2.97 -6.85 -32.43
CA PRO A 294 2.28 -5.91 -33.31
C PRO A 294 1.34 -4.98 -32.52
N HIS A 295 1.39 -3.68 -32.87
CA HIS A 295 0.55 -2.66 -32.23
C HIS A 295 0.18 -1.58 -33.25
N PRO A 296 -1.08 -1.05 -33.25
CA PRO A 296 -1.54 -0.12 -34.28
C PRO A 296 -0.70 1.17 -34.37
N ALA A 297 -0.20 1.68 -33.24
CA ALA A 297 0.66 2.85 -33.24
C ALA A 297 1.95 2.67 -34.06
N LEU A 298 2.47 1.44 -34.15
CA LEU A 298 3.66 1.16 -34.95
C LEU A 298 3.35 1.22 -36.46
N ALA A 299 2.12 0.87 -36.87
CA ALA A 299 1.69 1.02 -38.27
C ALA A 299 1.61 2.50 -38.67
N ILE A 300 1.08 3.36 -37.79
CA ILE A 300 0.99 4.81 -38.06
C ILE A 300 2.37 5.43 -38.28
N ILE A 301 3.33 5.11 -37.42
CA ILE A 301 4.68 5.67 -37.61
C ILE A 301 5.40 5.03 -38.81
N ALA A 302 5.08 3.78 -39.17
CA ALA A 302 5.60 3.12 -40.37
C ALA A 302 5.14 3.80 -41.67
N GLU A 303 3.90 4.25 -41.71
CA GLU A 303 3.37 5.05 -42.83
C GLU A 303 4.17 6.36 -42.98
N ARG A 304 4.42 7.09 -41.88
CA ARG A 304 5.27 8.31 -41.90
C ARG A 304 6.71 8.03 -42.34
N VAL A 305 7.27 6.86 -41.98
CA VAL A 305 8.60 6.43 -42.45
C VAL A 305 8.59 6.19 -43.94
N ASP A 306 7.55 5.57 -44.49
CA ASP A 306 7.40 5.33 -45.92
C ASP A 306 7.19 6.66 -46.69
N GLU A 307 6.43 7.61 -46.14
CA GLU A 307 6.28 8.96 -46.71
C GLU A 307 7.64 9.68 -46.82
N ALA A 308 8.42 9.65 -45.73
CA ALA A 308 9.74 10.29 -45.68
C ALA A 308 10.80 9.59 -46.53
N SER A 309 10.57 8.35 -46.96
CA SER A 309 11.53 7.56 -47.75
C SER A 309 11.72 8.03 -49.19
N GLY A 310 10.93 9.01 -49.64
CA GLY A 310 10.93 9.51 -51.05
C GLY A 310 10.20 8.58 -52.02
N LYS A 311 9.66 7.46 -51.60
CA LYS A 311 8.85 6.51 -52.40
C LYS A 311 7.61 6.05 -51.57
N PRO A 312 6.71 6.96 -51.21
CA PRO A 312 5.58 6.63 -50.32
C PRO A 312 4.69 5.55 -50.92
N ALA A 313 4.45 5.55 -52.22
CA ALA A 313 3.62 4.56 -52.93
C ALA A 313 4.12 3.12 -52.78
N ALA A 314 5.42 2.89 -52.52
CA ALA A 314 5.99 1.58 -52.36
C ALA A 314 5.65 0.93 -51.01
N ARG A 315 5.22 1.71 -49.99
CA ARG A 315 4.84 1.27 -48.63
C ARG A 315 5.74 0.15 -48.08
N LYS A 316 7.05 0.33 -48.27
CA LYS A 316 8.05 -0.71 -47.99
C LYS A 316 8.07 -1.14 -46.54
N THR A 317 7.99 -0.15 -45.61
CA THR A 317 7.99 -0.43 -44.19
C THR A 317 6.69 -1.11 -43.74
N MET A 318 5.54 -0.68 -44.28
CA MET A 318 4.27 -1.32 -44.02
C MET A 318 4.24 -2.78 -44.46
N HIS A 319 4.78 -3.09 -45.65
CA HIS A 319 4.92 -4.47 -46.14
C HIS A 319 5.90 -5.30 -45.30
N LEU A 320 6.99 -4.72 -44.79
CA LEU A 320 7.88 -5.39 -43.85
C LEU A 320 7.13 -5.79 -42.57
N LEU A 321 6.36 -4.88 -41.98
CA LEU A 321 5.54 -5.17 -40.81
C LEU A 321 4.52 -6.28 -41.09
N ALA A 322 3.80 -6.20 -42.22
CA ALA A 322 2.80 -7.21 -42.62
C ALA A 322 3.38 -8.63 -42.78
N ASN A 323 4.70 -8.75 -42.95
CA ASN A 323 5.42 -10.02 -43.07
C ASN A 323 6.14 -10.46 -41.81
N ALA A 324 6.35 -9.56 -40.83
CA ALA A 324 7.18 -9.82 -39.65
C ALA A 324 6.46 -10.72 -38.60
N ASN A 325 5.12 -10.63 -38.47
CA ASN A 325 4.32 -11.45 -37.55
C ASN A 325 2.97 -11.81 -38.20
N LYS A 326 2.95 -12.83 -39.03
CA LYS A 326 1.82 -13.13 -39.95
C LYS A 326 0.53 -13.58 -39.28
N THR A 327 0.60 -14.09 -38.06
CA THR A 327 -0.53 -14.70 -37.34
C THR A 327 -1.22 -13.76 -36.36
N HIS A 328 -0.60 -12.61 -36.09
CA HIS A 328 -1.16 -11.68 -35.13
C HIS A 328 -2.34 -10.89 -35.70
N ARG A 329 -3.35 -10.61 -34.89
CA ARG A 329 -4.54 -9.88 -35.31
C ARG A 329 -4.24 -8.50 -35.90
N GLU A 330 -3.30 -7.73 -35.33
CA GLU A 330 -2.93 -6.42 -35.85
C GLU A 330 -2.27 -6.52 -37.25
N THR A 331 -1.60 -7.63 -37.53
CA THR A 331 -1.08 -7.87 -38.88
C THR A 331 -2.19 -8.16 -39.88
N ALA A 332 -3.27 -8.81 -39.45
CA ALA A 332 -4.46 -8.99 -40.31
C ALA A 332 -5.12 -7.66 -40.63
N LEU A 333 -5.25 -6.78 -39.61
CA LEU A 333 -5.78 -5.43 -39.78
C LEU A 333 -4.88 -4.58 -40.71
N LEU A 334 -3.55 -4.63 -40.51
CA LEU A 334 -2.59 -3.93 -41.37
C LEU A 334 -2.69 -4.39 -42.84
N LYS A 335 -2.84 -5.69 -43.04
CA LYS A 335 -3.03 -6.23 -44.42
C LYS A 335 -4.33 -5.77 -45.06
N ALA A 336 -5.40 -5.70 -44.25
CA ALA A 336 -6.67 -5.17 -44.73
C ALA A 336 -6.56 -3.68 -45.10
N ASP A 337 -5.90 -2.87 -44.28
CA ASP A 337 -5.64 -1.46 -44.56
C ASP A 337 -4.82 -1.27 -45.85
N LEU A 338 -3.78 -2.06 -46.04
CA LEU A 338 -2.98 -2.04 -47.27
C LEU A 338 -3.81 -2.39 -48.48
N ALA A 339 -4.62 -3.48 -48.43
CA ALA A 339 -5.47 -3.89 -49.48
C ALA A 339 -6.57 -2.86 -49.83
N ILE A 340 -7.19 -2.27 -48.81
CA ILE A 340 -8.18 -1.17 -48.97
C ILE A 340 -7.53 0.01 -49.71
N THR A 341 -6.32 0.38 -49.33
CA THR A 341 -5.61 1.50 -49.97
C THR A 341 -5.24 1.20 -51.41
N ASP A 342 -5.00 -0.07 -51.73
CA ASP A 342 -4.73 -0.54 -53.11
C ASP A 342 -6.01 -0.76 -53.94
N GLY A 343 -7.20 -0.63 -53.34
CA GLY A 343 -8.49 -0.93 -53.99
C GLY A 343 -8.78 -2.42 -54.13
N ASP A 344 -7.98 -3.28 -53.44
CA ASP A 344 -8.21 -4.74 -53.43
C ASP A 344 -9.19 -5.12 -52.31
N TRP A 345 -10.47 -4.91 -52.56
CA TRP A 345 -11.56 -5.15 -51.60
C TRP A 345 -11.68 -6.62 -51.19
N ASP A 346 -11.38 -7.54 -52.14
CA ASP A 346 -11.43 -8.99 -51.88
C ASP A 346 -10.25 -9.43 -51.02
N GLY A 347 -9.08 -8.88 -51.27
CA GLY A 347 -7.90 -9.06 -50.42
C GLY A 347 -8.12 -8.53 -48.99
N ALA A 348 -8.77 -7.38 -48.87
CA ALA A 348 -9.07 -6.80 -47.59
C ALA A 348 -10.04 -7.66 -46.78
N GLU A 349 -11.13 -8.10 -47.37
CA GLU A 349 -12.09 -8.98 -46.70
C GLU A 349 -11.46 -10.33 -46.31
N LYS A 350 -10.64 -10.90 -47.17
CA LYS A 350 -9.89 -12.13 -46.89
C LYS A 350 -8.91 -11.95 -45.72
N ALA A 351 -8.29 -10.78 -45.62
CA ALA A 351 -7.40 -10.47 -44.48
C ALA A 351 -8.14 -10.37 -43.15
N LEU A 352 -9.40 -9.86 -43.16
CA LEU A 352 -10.24 -9.72 -41.97
C LEU A 352 -10.97 -11.03 -41.61
N ALA A 353 -11.15 -11.99 -42.53
CA ALA A 353 -11.92 -13.21 -42.31
C ALA A 353 -11.55 -13.98 -41.03
N PRO A 354 -10.26 -14.11 -40.62
CA PRO A 354 -9.89 -14.76 -39.35
C PRO A 354 -10.40 -14.01 -38.11
N LEU A 355 -10.58 -12.71 -38.20
CA LEU A 355 -11.02 -11.86 -37.08
C LEU A 355 -12.55 -11.85 -36.88
N LEU A 356 -13.27 -12.40 -37.84
CA LEU A 356 -14.72 -12.56 -37.82
C LEU A 356 -15.16 -13.93 -37.24
N GLN A 357 -14.16 -14.86 -37.07
CA GLN A 357 -14.43 -16.21 -36.57
C GLN A 357 -14.26 -16.29 -35.05
N GLY A 358 -15.27 -16.78 -34.32
CA GLY A 358 -15.18 -17.23 -32.93
C GLY A 358 -15.50 -16.20 -31.86
N THR A 359 -15.05 -14.97 -31.93
CA THR A 359 -15.36 -13.90 -30.95
C THR A 359 -16.10 -12.74 -31.62
N GLN A 360 -16.85 -11.98 -30.82
CA GLN A 360 -17.49 -10.77 -31.34
C GLN A 360 -16.42 -9.82 -31.93
N PRO A 361 -16.57 -9.39 -33.21
CA PRO A 361 -15.63 -8.50 -33.84
C PRO A 361 -15.60 -7.14 -33.10
N THR A 362 -14.44 -6.52 -33.07
CA THR A 362 -14.29 -5.20 -32.45
C THR A 362 -14.79 -4.08 -33.36
N SER A 363 -15.04 -2.90 -32.79
CA SER A 363 -15.51 -1.74 -33.52
C SER A 363 -14.63 -1.41 -34.74
N ARG A 364 -13.30 -1.58 -34.62
CA ARG A 364 -12.33 -1.34 -35.68
C ARG A 364 -12.49 -2.32 -36.85
N VAL A 365 -12.66 -3.61 -36.56
CA VAL A 365 -12.94 -4.64 -37.59
C VAL A 365 -14.25 -4.35 -38.30
N CYS A 366 -15.31 -4.02 -37.55
CA CYS A 366 -16.62 -3.70 -38.11
C CYS A 366 -16.58 -2.46 -39.02
N ARG A 367 -15.80 -1.43 -38.68
CA ARG A 367 -15.63 -0.22 -39.53
C ARG A 367 -14.90 -0.54 -40.85
N LEU A 368 -13.88 -1.39 -40.80
CA LEU A 368 -13.19 -1.82 -42.03
C LEU A 368 -14.13 -2.62 -42.93
N MET A 369 -14.95 -3.51 -42.39
CA MET A 369 -15.98 -4.21 -43.14
C MET A 369 -17.04 -3.25 -43.75
N GLU A 370 -17.49 -2.26 -42.97
CA GLU A 370 -18.35 -1.19 -43.48
C GLU A 370 -17.74 -0.47 -44.69
N MET A 371 -16.46 -0.11 -44.61
CA MET A 371 -15.74 0.55 -45.70
C MET A 371 -15.66 -0.32 -46.97
N ILE A 372 -15.34 -1.62 -46.80
CA ILE A 372 -15.26 -2.58 -47.89
C ILE A 372 -16.61 -2.70 -48.63
N HIS A 373 -17.70 -2.93 -47.89
CA HIS A 373 -19.04 -3.06 -48.49
C HIS A 373 -19.54 -1.76 -49.11
N ARG A 374 -19.22 -0.62 -48.48
CA ARG A 374 -19.54 0.68 -49.08
C ARG A 374 -18.86 0.93 -50.41
N ALA A 375 -17.58 0.55 -50.51
CA ALA A 375 -16.80 0.68 -51.74
C ALA A 375 -17.22 -0.25 -52.87
N ARG A 376 -17.99 -1.32 -52.55
CA ARG A 376 -18.62 -2.23 -53.50
C ARG A 376 -20.06 -1.85 -53.87
N ASP A 377 -20.52 -0.70 -53.40
CA ASP A 377 -21.92 -0.25 -53.53
C ASP A 377 -22.96 -1.21 -52.89
N GLU A 378 -22.53 -1.97 -51.85
CA GLU A 378 -23.38 -2.89 -51.09
C GLU A 378 -23.98 -2.16 -49.86
N ASP A 379 -24.83 -1.17 -50.06
CA ASP A 379 -25.32 -0.24 -49.09
C ASP A 379 -26.02 -0.87 -47.87
N GLU A 380 -26.73 -1.98 -48.04
CA GLU A 380 -27.42 -2.68 -46.97
C GLU A 380 -26.40 -3.32 -46.03
N ALA A 381 -25.44 -4.06 -46.56
CA ALA A 381 -24.34 -4.68 -45.78
C ALA A 381 -23.47 -3.63 -45.10
N ALA A 382 -23.19 -2.51 -45.77
CA ALA A 382 -22.43 -1.39 -45.20
C ALA A 382 -23.16 -0.79 -43.99
N ARG A 383 -24.48 -0.59 -44.06
CA ARG A 383 -25.29 -0.10 -42.94
C ARG A 383 -25.28 -1.07 -41.75
N ASP A 384 -25.45 -2.36 -42.03
CA ASP A 384 -25.42 -3.41 -41.00
C ASP A 384 -24.07 -3.43 -40.24
N TRP A 385 -22.97 -3.35 -40.99
CA TRP A 385 -21.63 -3.28 -40.38
C TRP A 385 -21.39 -1.98 -39.61
N GLY A 386 -21.89 -0.85 -40.08
CA GLY A 386 -21.87 0.43 -39.37
C GLY A 386 -22.63 0.36 -38.04
N GLN A 387 -23.81 -0.27 -38.01
CA GLN A 387 -24.56 -0.48 -36.78
C GLN A 387 -23.81 -1.44 -35.81
N LYS A 388 -23.19 -2.51 -36.34
CA LYS A 388 -22.32 -3.39 -35.53
C LYS A 388 -21.14 -2.64 -34.96
N ALA A 389 -20.49 -1.78 -35.74
CA ALA A 389 -19.35 -0.98 -35.30
C ALA A 389 -19.69 -0.05 -34.13
N ALA A 390 -20.89 0.54 -34.14
CA ALA A 390 -21.38 1.42 -33.07
C ALA A 390 -21.55 0.69 -31.72
N ASN A 391 -21.92 -0.60 -31.76
CA ASN A 391 -22.22 -1.42 -30.59
C ASN A 391 -21.09 -2.41 -30.21
N ALA A 392 -20.06 -2.53 -31.04
CA ALA A 392 -18.98 -3.47 -30.84
C ALA A 392 -17.97 -2.98 -29.76
N PRO A 393 -17.30 -3.92 -29.05
CA PRO A 393 -16.28 -3.55 -28.09
C PRO A 393 -15.07 -2.89 -28.75
N ARG A 394 -14.45 -1.94 -28.04
CA ARG A 394 -13.13 -1.39 -28.40
C ARG A 394 -12.00 -2.24 -27.86
N GLU A 395 -10.83 -2.15 -28.47
CA GLU A 395 -9.65 -2.85 -27.97
C GLU A 395 -9.12 -2.22 -26.69
N PRO A 396 -8.81 -3.04 -25.66
CA PRO A 396 -8.31 -2.50 -24.38
C PRO A 396 -6.87 -2.01 -24.45
N GLU A 397 -6.05 -2.52 -25.36
CA GLU A 397 -4.63 -2.19 -25.39
C GLU A 397 -4.39 -0.80 -25.97
N TRP A 398 -5.02 -0.49 -27.11
CA TRP A 398 -4.94 0.85 -27.69
C TRP A 398 -5.96 1.04 -28.82
N SER A 399 -7.11 1.58 -28.46
CA SER A 399 -8.20 1.79 -29.42
C SER A 399 -8.33 3.24 -29.85
N ASP A 400 -7.75 4.19 -29.11
CA ASP A 400 -7.86 5.60 -29.39
C ASP A 400 -6.51 6.15 -29.82
N ILE A 401 -6.27 6.13 -31.09
CA ILE A 401 -5.22 6.97 -31.66
C ILE A 401 -5.80 8.38 -31.65
N GLU A 402 -5.07 9.35 -31.11
CA GLU A 402 -5.47 10.74 -31.19
C GLU A 402 -5.73 11.12 -32.66
N THR A 403 -6.65 12.03 -32.88
CA THR A 403 -7.03 12.46 -34.25
C THR A 403 -5.84 13.06 -35.04
N ASP A 404 -4.82 13.54 -34.34
CA ASP A 404 -3.56 14.02 -34.94
C ASP A 404 -2.55 12.90 -35.22
N GLY A 405 -2.90 11.65 -34.89
CA GLY A 405 -2.02 10.48 -35.02
C GLY A 405 -0.93 10.38 -33.97
N SER A 406 -1.02 11.13 -32.87
CA SER A 406 -0.12 10.93 -31.74
C SER A 406 -0.45 9.63 -30.99
N ALA A 407 0.58 9.03 -30.39
CA ALA A 407 0.44 7.82 -29.59
C ALA A 407 1.46 7.87 -28.46
N PHE A 408 1.11 7.28 -27.32
CA PHE A 408 1.98 7.18 -26.15
C PHE A 408 2.45 8.55 -25.60
N ASP A 409 1.71 9.61 -25.87
CA ASP A 409 1.96 10.93 -25.29
C ASP A 409 1.27 11.01 -23.92
N TYR A 410 1.77 10.19 -23.01
CA TYR A 410 1.17 9.96 -21.69
C TYR A 410 1.64 10.99 -20.67
N ALA A 411 0.74 11.38 -19.78
CA ALA A 411 1.11 12.11 -18.58
C ALA A 411 2.01 11.24 -17.67
N LYS A 412 2.74 11.87 -16.75
CA LYS A 412 3.65 11.16 -15.83
C LYS A 412 2.94 10.13 -14.97
N GLU A 413 1.70 10.43 -14.56
CA GLU A 413 0.82 9.55 -13.80
C GLU A 413 0.46 8.28 -14.58
N ASP A 414 0.24 8.42 -15.88
CA ASP A 414 -0.07 7.29 -16.76
C ASP A 414 1.15 6.39 -16.96
N TRP A 415 2.34 6.99 -17.11
CA TRP A 415 3.59 6.22 -17.11
C TRP A 415 3.81 5.48 -15.78
N ALA A 416 3.58 6.16 -14.65
CA ALA A 416 3.69 5.53 -13.33
C ALA A 416 2.75 4.31 -13.20
N ARG A 417 1.52 4.45 -13.68
CA ARG A 417 0.54 3.35 -13.71
C ARG A 417 0.99 2.21 -14.62
N LEU A 418 1.50 2.52 -15.81
CA LEU A 418 1.97 1.52 -16.76
C LEU A 418 3.14 0.69 -16.20
N VAL A 419 3.99 1.27 -15.33
CA VAL A 419 5.06 0.53 -14.62
C VAL A 419 4.50 -0.69 -13.89
N TYR A 420 3.32 -0.58 -13.27
CA TYR A 420 2.69 -1.70 -12.57
C TYR A 420 1.88 -2.58 -13.51
N VAL A 421 0.99 -2.01 -14.33
CA VAL A 421 0.09 -2.77 -15.20
C VAL A 421 0.87 -3.63 -16.19
N TYR A 422 1.82 -3.02 -16.91
CA TYR A 422 2.68 -3.75 -17.83
C TYR A 422 3.72 -4.60 -17.09
N GLY A 423 4.27 -4.08 -15.99
CA GLY A 423 5.26 -4.77 -15.18
C GLY A 423 4.77 -6.11 -14.67
N ASP A 424 3.58 -6.16 -14.12
CA ASP A 424 3.04 -7.35 -13.46
C ASP A 424 2.36 -8.29 -14.47
N GLY A 425 1.47 -7.76 -15.31
CA GLY A 425 0.61 -8.53 -16.21
C GLY A 425 1.05 -8.61 -17.68
N ALA A 426 2.10 -7.88 -18.07
CA ALA A 426 2.48 -7.68 -19.48
C ALA A 426 1.33 -7.12 -20.35
N GLN A 427 0.33 -6.47 -19.72
CA GLN A 427 -0.81 -5.90 -20.39
C GLN A 427 -0.55 -4.43 -20.76
N LEU A 428 -0.86 -4.08 -22.00
CA LEU A 428 -0.84 -2.70 -22.48
C LEU A 428 -2.28 -2.19 -22.47
N ILE A 429 -2.71 -1.68 -21.30
CA ILE A 429 -4.03 -1.09 -21.20
C ILE A 429 -3.85 0.43 -21.36
N HIS A 430 -4.51 0.98 -22.38
CA HIS A 430 -4.49 2.41 -22.61
C HIS A 430 -5.10 3.16 -21.40
N PRO A 431 -4.49 4.22 -20.90
CA PRO A 431 -5.00 4.95 -19.73
C PRO A 431 -6.48 5.38 -19.87
N ARG A 432 -6.88 5.81 -21.05
CA ARG A 432 -8.26 6.23 -21.34
C ARG A 432 -9.26 5.08 -21.45
N HIS A 433 -8.79 3.85 -21.62
CA HIS A 433 -9.68 2.70 -21.78
C HIS A 433 -10.54 2.47 -20.54
N GLU A 434 -9.99 2.64 -19.34
CA GLU A 434 -10.76 2.49 -18.10
C GLU A 434 -11.79 3.59 -17.92
N THR A 435 -11.43 4.84 -18.23
CA THR A 435 -12.39 5.97 -18.20
C THR A 435 -13.53 5.72 -19.18
N TYR A 436 -13.22 5.33 -20.40
CA TYR A 436 -14.20 5.00 -21.42
C TYR A 436 -15.09 3.82 -21.02
N ARG A 437 -14.54 2.77 -20.41
CA ARG A 437 -15.29 1.62 -19.91
C ARG A 437 -16.24 2.04 -18.79
N ALA A 438 -15.80 2.87 -17.87
CA ALA A 438 -16.63 3.42 -16.80
C ALA A 438 -17.79 4.26 -17.37
N GLU A 439 -17.55 5.08 -18.38
CA GLU A 439 -18.59 5.85 -19.07
C GLU A 439 -19.60 4.95 -19.78
N LEU A 440 -19.14 3.91 -20.47
CA LEU A 440 -20.02 2.93 -21.10
C LEU A 440 -20.87 2.16 -20.10
N ASP A 441 -20.31 1.77 -18.96
CA ASP A 441 -21.05 1.09 -17.90
C ASP A 441 -22.11 2.01 -17.30
N VAL A 442 -21.84 3.31 -17.16
CA VAL A 442 -22.82 4.30 -16.73
C VAL A 442 -23.94 4.44 -17.75
N VAL A 443 -23.61 4.54 -19.04
CA VAL A 443 -24.63 4.65 -20.13
C VAL A 443 -25.43 3.36 -20.20
N ARG A 444 -24.81 2.20 -20.13
CA ARG A 444 -25.48 0.90 -20.13
C ARG A 444 -26.41 0.73 -18.93
N ASN A 445 -25.96 1.10 -17.73
CA ASN A 445 -26.78 1.04 -16.53
C ASN A 445 -27.95 2.04 -16.58
N ARG A 446 -27.76 3.22 -17.20
CA ARG A 446 -28.82 4.19 -17.43
C ARG A 446 -29.83 3.69 -18.48
N ALA A 447 -29.35 3.02 -19.53
CA ALA A 447 -30.23 2.40 -20.53
C ALA A 447 -31.03 1.21 -19.98
N LEU A 448 -30.43 0.42 -19.09
CA LEU A 448 -31.09 -0.67 -18.36
C LEU A 448 -32.06 -0.16 -17.28
N ALA A 449 -31.83 1.05 -16.75
CA ALA A 449 -32.72 1.74 -15.81
C ALA A 449 -33.77 2.64 -16.52
N ALA A 450 -33.80 2.64 -17.85
CA ALA A 450 -34.85 3.36 -18.58
C ALA A 450 -36.23 2.77 -18.23
N PRO A 451 -37.23 3.61 -17.94
CA PRO A 451 -38.52 3.15 -17.46
C PRO A 451 -39.15 2.18 -18.45
N THR A 452 -39.60 1.04 -17.95
CA THR A 452 -40.43 0.11 -18.71
C THR A 452 -41.72 0.83 -19.12
N ALA A 453 -42.34 0.40 -20.22
CA ALA A 453 -43.57 1.03 -20.76
C ALA A 453 -44.70 1.22 -19.72
N GLN A 454 -44.62 0.57 -18.55
CA GLN A 454 -45.53 0.75 -17.42
C GLN A 454 -45.32 2.06 -16.63
N ASP A 455 -44.14 2.69 -16.73
CA ASP A 455 -43.85 3.96 -16.06
C ASP A 455 -44.26 5.19 -16.88
N LEU A 456 -44.75 4.99 -18.08
CA LEU A 456 -45.21 6.05 -19.00
C LEU A 456 -46.74 6.33 -18.93
N GLU A 457 -47.47 5.71 -17.99
CA GLU A 457 -48.85 6.16 -17.73
C GLU A 457 -48.83 7.59 -17.16
N PRO A 458 -49.58 8.53 -17.75
CA PRO A 458 -49.62 9.92 -17.29
C PRO A 458 -50.23 9.94 -15.89
N LYS A 459 -49.43 10.20 -14.86
CA LYS A 459 -49.94 10.52 -13.52
C LYS A 459 -50.90 11.68 -13.63
N LYS A 460 -52.20 11.42 -13.38
CA LYS A 460 -53.21 12.46 -13.24
C LYS A 460 -52.73 13.53 -12.27
N PRO A 461 -52.87 14.82 -12.61
CA PRO A 461 -52.42 15.89 -11.72
C PRO A 461 -53.23 15.84 -10.41
N GLN A 462 -52.56 15.57 -9.30
CA GLN A 462 -53.12 15.81 -7.98
C GLN A 462 -53.15 17.31 -7.75
N ILE A 463 -54.39 17.86 -7.79
CA ILE A 463 -54.68 19.24 -7.41
C ILE A 463 -54.47 19.34 -5.90
N ALA A 464 -53.31 19.87 -5.48
CA ALA A 464 -53.07 20.23 -4.12
C ALA A 464 -53.83 21.53 -3.79
N SER A 465 -54.82 21.43 -2.92
CA SER A 465 -55.49 22.57 -2.34
C SER A 465 -54.53 23.43 -1.51
N LYS A 466 -54.21 24.59 -2.04
CA LYS A 466 -53.49 25.66 -1.32
C LYS A 466 -54.39 26.22 -0.22
N LYS A 467 -53.98 26.07 1.04
CA LYS A 467 -54.38 27.00 2.11
C LYS A 467 -53.36 28.11 2.18
N THR A 468 -53.85 29.30 1.86
CA THR A 468 -53.18 30.59 1.98
C THR A 468 -52.83 30.90 3.41
N ALA A 469 -51.62 31.29 3.69
CA ALA A 469 -51.26 32.21 4.74
C ALA A 469 -50.34 33.28 4.13
N VAL A 470 -50.82 34.47 4.23
CA VAL A 470 -50.22 35.76 3.84
C VAL A 470 -49.19 36.11 4.92
N ASP A 471 -47.97 36.48 4.53
CA ASP A 471 -47.23 37.56 5.15
C ASP A 471 -46.12 38.04 4.20
N GLU A 472 -46.15 39.32 3.98
CA GLU A 472 -45.31 40.18 3.13
C GLU A 472 -44.13 40.74 3.94
N PRO A 473 -43.36 41.69 3.41
CA PRO A 473 -42.06 41.45 2.68
C PRO A 473 -40.89 42.12 3.43
N THR A 474 -39.68 41.93 3.00
CA THR A 474 -38.60 42.93 2.87
C THR A 474 -37.23 42.30 2.80
N ALA A 475 -36.51 42.50 1.77
CA ALA A 475 -35.21 43.18 1.68
C ALA A 475 -34.51 42.94 0.35
N THR A 476 -34.27 44.02 -0.34
CA THR A 476 -33.44 44.22 -1.54
C THR A 476 -31.98 43.85 -1.29
N PRO A 477 -31.28 43.22 -2.24
CA PRO A 477 -29.82 43.12 -2.18
C PRO A 477 -29.14 44.38 -2.74
N PRO A 478 -27.93 44.74 -2.23
CA PRO A 478 -27.16 45.88 -2.73
C PRO A 478 -26.42 45.57 -4.03
N PRO A 479 -26.06 46.59 -4.79
CA PRO A 479 -25.47 46.45 -6.12
C PRO A 479 -23.98 46.07 -6.06
N VAL A 480 -23.58 45.31 -7.06
CA VAL A 480 -22.16 44.93 -7.30
C VAL A 480 -21.52 46.03 -8.14
N ASP A 481 -20.51 46.70 -7.57
CA ASP A 481 -19.66 47.65 -8.28
C ASP A 481 -18.60 46.89 -9.08
N TYR A 482 -18.60 47.13 -10.38
CA TYR A 482 -17.50 46.90 -11.29
C TYR A 482 -16.46 47.98 -11.10
N VAL A 483 -15.27 47.63 -10.65
CA VAL A 483 -14.08 48.50 -10.84
C VAL A 483 -13.24 47.92 -11.97
N LYS A 484 -13.22 48.66 -13.06
CA LYS A 484 -12.20 48.68 -14.09
C LYS A 484 -10.95 49.39 -13.56
N ASP A 485 -9.80 49.00 -14.12
CA ASP A 485 -8.52 49.67 -14.29
C ASP A 485 -7.36 49.02 -13.49
N ARG A 486 -6.41 48.57 -14.13
CA ARG A 486 -5.29 48.85 -15.05
C ARG A 486 -4.39 47.63 -15.22
#